data_06c47f2f2998b8a3a5a11f8ae3f6f7bf
#
_entry.id   06c47f2f2998b8a3a5a11f8ae3f6f7bf
#
_cell.length_a   1.000
_cell.length_b   1.000
_cell.length_c   1.000
_cell.angle_alpha   90.00
_cell.angle_beta   90.00
_cell.angle_gamma   90.00
#
_symmetry.space_group_name_H-M   'P 1'
#
loop_
_entity.id
_entity.type
_entity.pdbx_description
1 polymer ?
#
loop_
_entity_poly.entity_id
_entity_poly.type
_entity_poly.pdbx_seq_one_letter_code
_entity_poly.pdbx_strand_id
1 'polypeptide(L)'
;MADWLIIPDVHGRDFWRSAVFGHEEDPIVFLGDYLDPYPFEDVSAVDAYRALTDIITFKKAHPENVVLLLGNHDLGYLDSEIGTCRRDYPRAFMIGQTLLENLSLFDLVHVDGKLLFSHAGVAEDWVERNRQLFGSGEFDPLQLNTMLHDAGARSRLFSSLAQVSYHRGGSYAVGSPVWADVDEYLGGAPLLDGYFHLFGHTLHSGGPIDVNGQGFCLDCAQAFLFNTGESMKESALTAV
;
A
#
# COMPACT_ATOMS: atom_id res chain seq x y z
N MET A 1 12.72 -17.69 5.96
CA MET A 1 11.85 -16.52 6.10
C MET A 1 10.46 -17.04 6.44
N ALA A 2 9.67 -16.30 7.18
CA ALA A 2 8.28 -16.70 7.47
C ALA A 2 7.40 -16.43 6.24
N ASP A 3 6.32 -17.18 6.09
CA ASP A 3 5.31 -16.89 5.07
C ASP A 3 4.53 -15.63 5.45
N TRP A 4 4.12 -14.84 4.45
CA TRP A 4 3.39 -13.59 4.68
C TRP A 4 1.93 -13.73 4.28
N LEU A 5 1.03 -13.38 5.18
CA LEU A 5 -0.36 -13.12 4.83
C LEU A 5 -0.49 -11.68 4.31
N ILE A 6 -0.89 -11.52 3.06
CA ILE A 6 -0.98 -10.24 2.38
C ILE A 6 -2.45 -9.87 2.20
N ILE A 7 -2.84 -8.72 2.74
CA ILE A 7 -4.17 -8.13 2.59
C ILE A 7 -4.02 -6.92 1.67
N PRO A 8 -4.47 -7.01 0.41
CA PRO A 8 -4.44 -5.85 -0.50
C PRO A 8 -5.50 -4.82 -0.11
N ASP A 9 -5.83 -3.92 -1.03
CA ASP A 9 -6.75 -2.81 -0.84
C ASP A 9 -8.06 -3.23 -0.14
N VAL A 10 -8.35 -2.62 0.99
CA VAL A 10 -9.49 -3.00 1.83
C VAL A 10 -10.78 -2.31 1.40
N HIS A 11 -10.76 -1.01 1.17
CA HIS A 11 -11.92 -0.19 0.79
C HIS A 11 -13.21 -0.47 1.60
N GLY A 12 -13.02 -0.80 2.89
CA GLY A 12 -14.12 -1.12 3.81
C GLY A 12 -14.69 -2.54 3.68
N ARG A 13 -14.16 -3.35 2.76
CA ARG A 13 -14.53 -4.78 2.62
C ARG A 13 -14.15 -5.56 3.87
N ASP A 14 -14.81 -6.66 4.13
CA ASP A 14 -14.63 -7.48 5.34
C ASP A 14 -13.83 -8.78 5.12
N PHE A 15 -13.40 -9.07 3.88
CA PHE A 15 -12.68 -10.30 3.53
C PHE A 15 -11.42 -10.51 4.39
N TRP A 16 -10.76 -9.42 4.83
CA TRP A 16 -9.58 -9.50 5.68
C TRP A 16 -9.85 -10.20 7.02
N ARG A 17 -11.09 -10.14 7.55
CA ARG A 17 -11.43 -10.74 8.85
C ARG A 17 -11.36 -12.26 8.80
N SER A 18 -11.88 -12.86 7.72
CA SER A 18 -11.75 -14.30 7.51
C SER A 18 -10.32 -14.71 7.20
N ALA A 19 -9.60 -13.88 6.44
CA ALA A 19 -8.21 -14.16 6.08
C ALA A 19 -7.26 -14.17 7.28
N VAL A 20 -7.41 -13.25 8.23
CA VAL A 20 -6.54 -13.20 9.42
C VAL A 20 -6.92 -14.25 10.49
N PHE A 21 -8.11 -14.85 10.39
CA PHE A 21 -8.56 -15.83 11.37
C PHE A 21 -7.72 -17.10 11.32
N GLY A 22 -7.03 -17.41 12.40
CA GLY A 22 -6.10 -18.54 12.52
C GLY A 22 -4.68 -18.23 12.03
N HIS A 23 -4.41 -16.97 11.61
CA HIS A 23 -3.11 -16.47 11.16
C HIS A 23 -2.57 -15.33 12.04
N GLU A 24 -3.15 -15.12 13.25
CA GLU A 24 -2.82 -13.98 14.12
C GLU A 24 -1.35 -13.98 14.59
N GLU A 25 -0.70 -15.13 14.58
CA GLU A 25 0.71 -15.27 14.93
C GLU A 25 1.66 -15.23 13.71
N ASP A 26 1.11 -15.24 12.49
CA ASP A 26 1.88 -15.14 11.26
C ASP A 26 2.21 -13.68 10.93
N PRO A 27 3.25 -13.40 10.13
CA PRO A 27 3.48 -12.08 9.58
C PRO A 27 2.33 -11.68 8.63
N ILE A 28 1.70 -10.54 8.91
CA ILE A 28 0.56 -10.02 8.16
C ILE A 28 0.89 -8.62 7.65
N VAL A 29 0.66 -8.34 6.37
CA VAL A 29 0.78 -7.00 5.82
C VAL A 29 -0.52 -6.56 5.15
N PHE A 30 -1.00 -5.38 5.51
CA PHE A 30 -2.06 -4.66 4.82
C PHE A 30 -1.41 -3.65 3.87
N LEU A 31 -1.77 -3.69 2.58
CA LEU A 31 -1.15 -2.85 1.55
C LEU A 31 -1.76 -1.45 1.43
N GLY A 32 -2.74 -1.10 2.28
CA GLY A 32 -3.34 0.23 2.32
C GLY A 32 -4.76 0.30 1.77
N ASP A 33 -5.20 1.53 1.49
CA ASP A 33 -6.53 1.85 0.97
C ASP A 33 -7.67 1.23 1.79
N TYR A 34 -7.72 1.62 3.08
CA TYR A 34 -8.75 1.13 4.02
C TYR A 34 -10.11 1.75 3.75
N LEU A 35 -10.15 2.93 3.11
CA LEU A 35 -11.26 3.86 3.01
C LEU A 35 -11.83 3.95 1.58
N ASP A 36 -12.86 4.76 1.41
CA ASP A 36 -13.41 5.14 0.10
C ASP A 36 -13.89 3.95 -0.75
N PRO A 37 -14.92 3.20 -0.29
CA PRO A 37 -15.45 2.02 -0.98
C PRO A 37 -15.92 2.35 -2.40
N TYR A 38 -15.93 1.35 -3.26
CA TYR A 38 -16.41 1.48 -4.63
C TYR A 38 -17.94 1.62 -4.67
N PRO A 39 -18.49 2.50 -5.53
CA PRO A 39 -19.95 2.73 -5.62
C PRO A 39 -20.77 1.51 -6.08
N PHE A 40 -20.13 0.53 -6.70
CA PHE A 40 -20.76 -0.71 -7.16
C PHE A 40 -20.75 -1.83 -6.12
N GLU A 41 -20.14 -1.59 -4.94
CA GLU A 41 -20.10 -2.51 -3.81
C GLU A 41 -21.12 -2.09 -2.75
N ASP A 42 -21.67 -3.06 -2.05
CA ASP A 42 -22.61 -2.81 -0.94
C ASP A 42 -21.84 -2.55 0.37
N VAL A 43 -20.95 -1.56 0.33
CA VAL A 43 -20.12 -1.12 1.45
C VAL A 43 -20.33 0.37 1.68
N SER A 44 -20.75 0.75 2.87
CA SER A 44 -20.92 2.16 3.18
C SER A 44 -19.62 2.81 3.67
N ALA A 45 -19.52 4.15 3.53
CA ALA A 45 -18.39 4.90 4.08
C ALA A 45 -18.28 4.76 5.63
N VAL A 46 -19.41 4.47 6.31
CA VAL A 46 -19.43 4.18 7.75
C VAL A 46 -18.76 2.82 8.03
N ASP A 47 -19.04 1.82 7.20
CA ASP A 47 -18.43 0.50 7.35
C ASP A 47 -16.93 0.56 7.02
N ALA A 48 -16.52 1.35 6.02
CA ALA A 48 -15.12 1.58 5.74
C ALA A 48 -14.37 2.23 6.91
N TYR A 49 -14.96 3.26 7.54
CA TYR A 49 -14.38 3.85 8.74
C TYR A 49 -14.31 2.86 9.92
N ARG A 50 -15.35 2.03 10.10
CA ARG A 50 -15.34 0.96 11.11
C ARG A 50 -14.23 -0.07 10.80
N ALA A 51 -14.09 -0.50 9.55
CA ALA A 51 -13.02 -1.41 9.14
C ALA A 51 -11.64 -0.85 9.49
N LEU A 52 -11.36 0.43 9.17
CA LEU A 52 -10.11 1.10 9.55
C LEU A 52 -9.88 1.05 11.08
N THR A 53 -10.88 1.38 11.89
CA THR A 53 -10.73 1.38 13.36
C THR A 53 -10.51 -0.01 13.93
N ASP A 54 -11.13 -1.03 13.35
CA ASP A 54 -10.96 -2.42 13.74
C ASP A 54 -9.56 -2.94 13.35
N ILE A 55 -9.05 -2.56 12.16
CA ILE A 55 -7.68 -2.89 11.71
C ILE A 55 -6.64 -2.22 12.61
N ILE A 56 -6.84 -0.94 12.98
CA ILE A 56 -5.98 -0.26 13.97
C ILE A 56 -5.98 -1.00 15.30
N THR A 57 -7.14 -1.47 15.75
CA THR A 57 -7.28 -2.24 17.00
C THR A 57 -6.56 -3.58 16.88
N PHE A 58 -6.70 -4.26 15.75
CA PHE A 58 -6.01 -5.51 15.45
C PHE A 58 -4.48 -5.33 15.46
N LYS A 59 -3.95 -4.28 14.81
CA LYS A 59 -2.52 -3.94 14.85
C LYS A 59 -2.03 -3.70 16.29
N LYS A 60 -2.81 -3.01 17.13
CA LYS A 60 -2.45 -2.77 18.53
C LYS A 60 -2.42 -4.04 19.37
N ALA A 61 -3.24 -5.03 19.02
CA ALA A 61 -3.25 -6.34 19.70
C ALA A 61 -2.09 -7.23 19.22
N HIS A 62 -1.63 -7.05 17.97
CA HIS A 62 -0.56 -7.86 17.35
C HIS A 62 0.57 -6.97 16.79
N PRO A 63 1.26 -6.18 17.66
CA PRO A 63 2.16 -5.12 17.21
C PRO A 63 3.39 -5.63 16.45
N GLU A 64 3.85 -6.83 16.72
CA GLU A 64 5.05 -7.41 16.11
C GLU A 64 4.76 -8.14 14.79
N ASN A 65 3.53 -8.65 14.62
CA ASN A 65 3.19 -9.52 13.50
C ASN A 65 2.46 -8.78 12.36
N VAL A 66 1.78 -7.67 12.66
CA VAL A 66 0.97 -6.95 11.69
C VAL A 66 1.67 -5.69 11.22
N VAL A 67 1.78 -5.51 9.92
CA VAL A 67 2.26 -4.29 9.25
C VAL A 67 1.08 -3.60 8.57
N LEU A 68 0.95 -2.28 8.77
CA LEU A 68 -0.07 -1.47 8.08
C LEU A 68 0.62 -0.48 7.15
N LEU A 69 0.36 -0.56 5.85
CA LEU A 69 0.81 0.44 4.89
C LEU A 69 -0.30 1.44 4.61
N LEU A 70 0.08 2.66 4.19
CA LEU A 70 -0.86 3.69 3.72
C LEU A 70 -0.96 3.65 2.20
N GLY A 71 -2.19 3.66 1.69
CA GLY A 71 -2.48 3.89 0.29
C GLY A 71 -2.82 5.35 -0.01
N ASN A 72 -3.07 5.66 -1.29
CA ASN A 72 -3.39 7.02 -1.71
C ASN A 72 -4.72 7.51 -1.11
N HIS A 73 -5.72 6.63 -0.93
CA HIS A 73 -6.99 6.98 -0.30
C HIS A 73 -6.82 7.36 1.16
N ASP A 74 -5.92 6.70 1.90
CA ASP A 74 -5.64 7.02 3.30
C ASP A 74 -4.87 8.34 3.43
N LEU A 75 -3.82 8.51 2.61
CA LEU A 75 -2.99 9.72 2.58
C LEU A 75 -3.80 10.97 2.19
N GLY A 76 -4.82 10.82 1.33
CA GLY A 76 -5.71 11.90 0.95
C GLY A 76 -6.50 12.51 2.11
N TYR A 77 -6.63 11.80 3.24
CA TYR A 77 -7.20 12.37 4.48
C TYR A 77 -6.16 13.06 5.37
N LEU A 78 -4.88 12.79 5.16
CA LEU A 78 -3.77 13.43 5.88
C LEU A 78 -3.28 14.69 5.18
N ASP A 79 -3.32 14.70 3.83
CA ASP A 79 -2.90 15.84 3.03
C ASP A 79 -3.82 16.03 1.81
N SER A 80 -4.32 17.26 1.64
CA SER A 80 -5.25 17.60 0.54
C SER A 80 -4.57 17.70 -0.83
N GLU A 81 -3.24 17.78 -0.91
CA GLU A 81 -2.50 17.73 -2.18
C GLU A 81 -2.54 16.32 -2.79
N ILE A 82 -2.68 15.30 -1.94
CA ILE A 82 -2.91 13.91 -2.41
C ILE A 82 -4.40 13.78 -2.71
N GLY A 83 -4.78 14.11 -3.92
CA GLY A 83 -6.16 14.03 -4.39
C GLY A 83 -6.65 12.58 -4.43
N THR A 84 -7.86 12.31 -3.94
CA THR A 84 -8.51 11.00 -4.05
C THR A 84 -9.91 11.14 -4.63
N CYS A 85 -10.34 10.12 -5.38
CA CYS A 85 -11.75 9.97 -5.75
C CYS A 85 -12.53 9.31 -4.59
N ARG A 86 -13.85 9.41 -4.59
CA ARG A 86 -14.75 8.74 -3.64
C ARG A 86 -14.63 9.16 -2.17
N ARG A 87 -13.88 10.23 -1.87
CA ARG A 87 -13.60 10.71 -0.50
C ARG A 87 -14.89 10.94 0.30
N ASP A 88 -14.94 10.45 1.52
CA ASP A 88 -16.01 10.73 2.49
C ASP A 88 -15.85 12.14 3.09
N TYR A 89 -16.31 13.17 2.36
CA TYR A 89 -16.23 14.56 2.80
C TYR A 89 -16.91 14.83 4.14
N PRO A 90 -18.11 14.26 4.43
CA PRO A 90 -18.77 14.47 5.72
C PRO A 90 -17.94 14.03 6.94
N ARG A 91 -17.09 13.02 6.80
CA ARG A 91 -16.27 12.48 7.88
C ARG A 91 -14.79 12.77 7.73
N ALA A 92 -14.38 13.51 6.69
CA ALA A 92 -12.98 13.70 6.35
C ALA A 92 -12.11 14.20 7.50
N PHE A 93 -12.63 15.15 8.29
CA PHE A 93 -11.91 15.65 9.47
C PHE A 93 -11.71 14.55 10.52
N MET A 94 -12.75 13.80 10.85
CA MET A 94 -12.69 12.71 11.83
C MET A 94 -11.72 11.60 11.38
N ILE A 95 -11.79 11.22 10.11
CA ILE A 95 -10.90 10.21 9.52
C ILE A 95 -9.44 10.68 9.57
N GLY A 96 -9.18 11.93 9.14
CA GLY A 96 -7.84 12.50 9.19
C GLY A 96 -7.28 12.57 10.63
N GLN A 97 -8.10 12.92 11.61
CA GLN A 97 -7.71 12.88 13.02
C GLN A 97 -7.37 11.45 13.48
N THR A 98 -8.20 10.46 13.15
CA THR A 98 -7.96 9.06 13.50
C THR A 98 -6.64 8.56 12.93
N LEU A 99 -6.37 8.84 11.64
CA LEU A 99 -5.11 8.45 10.99
C LEU A 99 -3.92 9.17 11.63
N LEU A 100 -4.03 10.48 11.89
CA LEU A 100 -2.95 11.28 12.48
C LEU A 100 -2.61 10.82 13.90
N GLU A 101 -3.61 10.54 14.73
CA GLU A 101 -3.43 10.07 16.12
C GLU A 101 -2.80 8.65 16.17
N ASN A 102 -2.96 7.87 15.12
CA ASN A 102 -2.41 6.53 15.01
C ASN A 102 -1.29 6.42 13.97
N LEU A 103 -0.74 7.53 13.47
CA LEU A 103 0.21 7.54 12.35
C LEU A 103 1.45 6.69 12.61
N SER A 104 1.88 6.56 13.86
CA SER A 104 3.02 5.72 14.24
C SER A 104 2.80 4.21 14.05
N LEU A 105 1.58 3.77 13.73
CA LEU A 105 1.26 2.38 13.44
C LEU A 105 1.33 2.06 11.94
N PHE A 106 1.46 3.09 11.11
CA PHE A 106 1.44 2.97 9.65
C PHE A 106 2.80 3.30 9.05
N ASP A 107 3.12 2.62 7.97
CA ASP A 107 4.29 2.85 7.14
C ASP A 107 3.89 3.09 5.67
N LEU A 108 4.83 3.43 4.81
CA LEU A 108 4.64 3.51 3.34
C LEU A 108 5.15 2.27 2.63
N VAL A 109 6.17 1.64 3.21
CA VAL A 109 6.78 0.41 2.70
C VAL A 109 7.17 -0.50 3.84
N HIS A 110 7.26 -1.80 3.55
CA HIS A 110 7.88 -2.76 4.46
C HIS A 110 8.89 -3.62 3.68
N VAL A 111 10.03 -3.91 4.30
CA VAL A 111 11.11 -4.72 3.70
C VAL A 111 11.39 -5.93 4.58
N ASP A 112 11.28 -7.12 3.99
CA ASP A 112 11.74 -8.36 4.60
C ASP A 112 12.72 -9.08 3.65
N GLY A 113 14.00 -8.95 3.95
CA GLY A 113 15.06 -9.46 3.09
C GLY A 113 15.04 -8.83 1.68
N LYS A 114 14.61 -9.61 0.69
CA LYS A 114 14.43 -9.13 -0.68
C LYS A 114 12.97 -8.80 -1.05
N LEU A 115 12.03 -8.99 -0.14
CA LEU A 115 10.65 -8.63 -0.37
C LEU A 115 10.46 -7.14 -0.05
N LEU A 116 9.81 -6.42 -0.96
CA LEU A 116 9.39 -5.03 -0.76
C LEU A 116 7.87 -4.95 -0.92
N PHE A 117 7.20 -4.67 0.19
CA PHE A 117 5.77 -4.40 0.23
C PHE A 117 5.53 -2.90 0.14
N SER A 118 4.63 -2.49 -0.73
CA SER A 118 4.21 -1.10 -0.91
C SER A 118 2.77 -1.05 -1.39
N HIS A 119 2.16 0.13 -1.41
CA HIS A 119 0.79 0.22 -1.92
C HIS A 119 0.71 0.02 -3.44
N ALA A 120 1.56 0.71 -4.23
CA ALA A 120 1.47 0.74 -5.70
C ALA A 120 2.78 0.35 -6.42
N GLY A 121 3.73 -0.29 -5.73
CA GLY A 121 5.08 -0.54 -6.28
C GLY A 121 5.99 0.69 -6.12
N VAL A 122 7.29 0.47 -6.14
CA VAL A 122 8.29 1.54 -6.10
C VAL A 122 9.07 1.52 -7.40
N ALA A 123 8.90 2.55 -8.24
CA ALA A 123 9.57 2.67 -9.53
C ALA A 123 10.92 3.37 -9.40
N GLU A 124 11.94 2.91 -10.12
CA GLU A 124 13.23 3.58 -10.20
C GLU A 124 13.13 5.02 -10.74
N ASP A 125 12.30 5.23 -11.75
CA ASP A 125 12.06 6.54 -12.35
C ASP A 125 11.49 7.55 -11.35
N TRP A 126 10.62 7.09 -10.44
CA TRP A 126 10.11 7.95 -9.38
C TRP A 126 11.19 8.28 -8.35
N VAL A 127 11.99 7.31 -7.96
CA VAL A 127 13.11 7.49 -7.03
C VAL A 127 14.12 8.48 -7.61
N GLU A 128 14.52 8.32 -8.87
CA GLU A 128 15.49 9.20 -9.52
C GLU A 128 14.94 10.63 -9.66
N ARG A 129 13.68 10.79 -10.05
CA ARG A 129 13.02 12.11 -10.15
C ARG A 129 12.99 12.85 -8.81
N ASN A 130 12.89 12.11 -7.69
CA ASN A 130 12.83 12.67 -6.35
C ASN A 130 14.14 12.50 -5.55
N ARG A 131 15.25 12.16 -6.21
CA ARG A 131 16.55 11.87 -5.60
C ARG A 131 17.00 12.89 -4.57
N GLN A 132 16.73 14.17 -4.82
CA GLN A 132 17.07 15.25 -3.90
C GLN A 132 16.42 15.15 -2.51
N LEU A 133 15.34 14.38 -2.35
CA LEU A 133 14.67 14.15 -1.06
C LEU A 133 15.46 13.15 -0.21
N PHE A 134 16.19 12.22 -0.85
CA PHE A 134 16.81 11.07 -0.21
C PHE A 134 18.32 11.25 0.04
N GLY A 135 18.89 12.37 -0.40
CA GLY A 135 20.32 12.64 -0.25
C GLY A 135 21.17 12.01 -1.36
N SER A 136 22.51 12.01 -1.16
CA SER A 136 23.48 11.59 -2.18
C SER A 136 23.83 10.10 -2.16
N GLY A 137 23.29 9.33 -1.21
CA GLY A 137 23.51 7.90 -1.07
C GLY A 137 22.65 7.04 -2.01
N GLU A 138 22.82 5.75 -1.93
CA GLU A 138 21.89 4.79 -2.49
C GLU A 138 20.51 4.95 -1.79
N PHE A 139 19.43 4.81 -2.55
CA PHE A 139 18.09 4.93 -2.00
C PHE A 139 17.75 3.65 -1.20
N ASP A 140 17.41 3.85 0.07
CA ASP A 140 16.83 2.81 0.92
C ASP A 140 15.31 3.07 1.02
N PRO A 141 14.44 2.13 0.60
CA PRO A 141 12.99 2.29 0.70
C PRO A 141 12.51 2.70 2.09
N LEU A 142 13.16 2.27 3.17
CA LEU A 142 12.80 2.62 4.54
C LEU A 142 12.98 4.11 4.87
N GLN A 143 13.67 4.88 4.01
CA GLN A 143 13.71 6.35 4.13
C GLN A 143 12.32 6.97 4.00
N LEU A 144 11.40 6.33 3.24
CA LEU A 144 10.01 6.79 3.12
C LEU A 144 9.30 6.78 4.47
N ASN A 145 9.46 5.71 5.25
CA ASN A 145 8.88 5.61 6.60
C ASN A 145 9.53 6.62 7.55
N THR A 146 10.86 6.77 7.48
CA THR A 146 11.57 7.78 8.26
C THR A 146 11.01 9.18 8.01
N MET A 147 10.78 9.53 6.74
CA MET A 147 10.22 10.84 6.36
C MET A 147 8.73 10.96 6.74
N LEU A 148 7.95 9.88 6.68
CA LEU A 148 6.55 9.87 7.12
C LEU A 148 6.44 10.23 8.60
N HIS A 149 7.32 9.68 9.43
CA HIS A 149 7.29 9.90 10.88
C HIS A 149 7.98 11.19 11.32
N ASP A 150 8.81 11.81 10.47
CA ASP A 150 9.41 13.12 10.71
C ASP A 150 8.46 14.25 10.27
N ALA A 151 7.89 14.98 11.23
CA ALA A 151 7.00 16.11 10.97
C ALA A 151 7.65 17.21 10.09
N GLY A 152 8.97 17.39 10.14
CA GLY A 152 9.70 18.37 9.33
C GLY A 152 9.93 17.91 7.87
N ALA A 153 9.96 16.61 7.62
CA ALA A 153 10.15 16.03 6.28
C ALA A 153 8.82 15.69 5.58
N ARG A 154 7.77 15.41 6.35
CA ARG A 154 6.49 14.87 5.87
C ARG A 154 5.84 15.66 4.74
N SER A 155 5.80 16.99 4.83
CA SER A 155 5.20 17.81 3.77
C SER A 155 5.92 17.64 2.42
N ARG A 156 7.26 17.57 2.41
CA ARG A 156 8.04 17.33 1.18
C ARG A 156 7.81 15.93 0.64
N LEU A 157 7.70 14.94 1.54
CA LEU A 157 7.35 13.58 1.17
C LEU A 157 5.98 13.54 0.50
N PHE A 158 4.95 14.15 1.12
CA PHE A 158 3.59 14.16 0.60
C PHE A 158 3.51 14.84 -0.78
N SER A 159 4.21 15.95 -1.01
CA SER A 159 4.29 16.56 -2.34
C SER A 159 4.91 15.61 -3.38
N SER A 160 5.84 14.74 -3.01
CA SER A 160 6.39 13.73 -3.92
C SER A 160 5.44 12.54 -4.11
N LEU A 161 4.70 12.16 -3.08
CA LEU A 161 3.69 11.11 -3.15
C LEU A 161 2.44 11.53 -3.95
N ALA A 162 2.16 12.84 -4.07
CA ALA A 162 1.08 13.37 -4.89
C ALA A 162 1.35 13.29 -6.41
N GLN A 163 2.45 12.69 -6.84
CA GLN A 163 2.80 12.51 -8.26
C GLN A 163 1.99 11.35 -8.86
N VAL A 164 0.88 11.69 -9.51
CA VAL A 164 -0.06 10.75 -10.13
C VAL A 164 0.36 10.45 -11.57
N SER A 165 0.29 9.19 -11.97
CA SER A 165 0.63 8.75 -13.31
C SER A 165 -0.41 9.14 -14.37
N TYR A 166 -0.02 9.09 -15.66
CA TYR A 166 -0.94 9.27 -16.80
C TYR A 166 -2.05 8.22 -16.81
N HIS A 167 -1.75 6.98 -16.44
CA HIS A 167 -2.72 5.88 -16.36
C HIS A 167 -3.83 6.16 -15.35
N ARG A 168 -3.53 6.98 -14.34
CA ARG A 168 -4.47 7.42 -13.28
C ARG A 168 -4.99 8.85 -13.49
N GLY A 169 -4.80 9.41 -14.67
CA GLY A 169 -5.27 10.76 -15.01
C GLY A 169 -4.37 11.89 -14.51
N GLY A 170 -3.18 11.60 -14.06
CA GLY A 170 -2.18 12.56 -13.65
C GLY A 170 -1.30 13.07 -14.79
N SER A 171 -0.13 13.60 -14.46
CA SER A 171 0.77 14.24 -15.41
C SER A 171 2.18 13.62 -15.46
N TYR A 172 2.41 12.53 -14.78
CA TYR A 172 3.70 11.85 -14.73
C TYR A 172 3.68 10.57 -15.55
N ALA A 173 4.79 10.25 -16.21
CA ALA A 173 4.93 9.00 -16.96
C ALA A 173 4.87 7.78 -16.03
N VAL A 174 5.43 7.93 -14.81
CA VAL A 174 5.40 6.94 -13.76
C VAL A 174 4.94 7.60 -12.47
N GLY A 175 4.00 6.98 -11.78
CA GLY A 175 3.44 7.47 -10.52
C GLY A 175 4.36 7.25 -9.32
N SER A 176 3.95 7.78 -8.18
CA SER A 176 4.60 7.55 -6.89
C SER A 176 4.29 6.15 -6.35
N PRO A 177 4.95 5.71 -5.25
CA PRO A 177 4.66 4.41 -4.61
C PRO A 177 3.23 4.21 -4.13
N VAL A 178 2.38 5.24 -4.22
CA VAL A 178 0.96 5.16 -3.90
C VAL A 178 0.05 5.53 -5.08
N TRP A 179 0.62 5.87 -6.26
CA TRP A 179 -0.13 6.29 -7.45
C TRP A 179 0.36 5.68 -8.77
N ALA A 180 1.35 4.80 -8.74
CA ALA A 180 1.78 4.08 -9.93
C ALA A 180 0.71 3.08 -10.35
N ASP A 181 0.55 2.88 -11.65
CA ASP A 181 -0.37 1.88 -12.20
C ASP A 181 0.41 0.64 -12.64
N VAL A 182 -0.20 -0.55 -12.49
CA VAL A 182 0.45 -1.80 -12.93
C VAL A 182 0.81 -1.77 -14.41
N ASP A 183 0.01 -1.09 -15.25
CA ASP A 183 0.27 -0.98 -16.68
C ASP A 183 1.56 -0.20 -17.00
N GLU A 184 2.04 0.66 -16.10
CA GLU A 184 3.34 1.32 -16.26
C GLU A 184 4.47 0.30 -16.22
N TYR A 185 4.43 -0.61 -15.26
CA TYR A 185 5.42 -1.67 -15.10
C TYR A 185 5.34 -2.71 -16.21
N LEU A 186 4.14 -3.10 -16.60
CA LEU A 186 3.92 -3.97 -17.76
C LEU A 186 4.38 -3.32 -19.07
N GLY A 187 4.28 -1.99 -19.15
CA GLY A 187 4.79 -1.16 -20.24
C GLY A 187 6.31 -0.95 -20.23
N GLY A 188 7.01 -1.44 -19.21
CA GLY A 188 8.47 -1.46 -19.13
C GLY A 188 9.08 -0.43 -18.19
N ALA A 189 8.30 0.30 -17.37
CA ALA A 189 8.86 1.10 -16.28
C ALA A 189 9.53 0.17 -15.26
N PRO A 190 10.81 0.41 -14.89
CA PRO A 190 11.50 -0.49 -13.98
C PRO A 190 11.01 -0.32 -12.54
N LEU A 191 10.72 -1.44 -11.89
CA LEU A 191 10.61 -1.50 -10.43
C LEU A 191 12.00 -1.33 -9.81
N LEU A 192 12.07 -0.81 -8.59
CA LEU A 192 13.32 -0.62 -7.86
C LEU A 192 14.09 -1.95 -7.78
N ASP A 193 15.31 -1.95 -8.30
CA ASP A 193 16.16 -3.14 -8.38
C ASP A 193 16.56 -3.68 -6.99
N GLY A 194 16.89 -4.95 -6.95
CA GLY A 194 17.32 -5.65 -5.74
C GLY A 194 16.18 -6.21 -4.89
N TYR A 195 14.93 -5.93 -5.22
CA TYR A 195 13.74 -6.38 -4.50
C TYR A 195 12.77 -7.15 -5.38
N PHE A 196 11.98 -7.99 -4.76
CA PHE A 196 10.77 -8.59 -5.31
C PHE A 196 9.56 -7.85 -4.72
N HIS A 197 8.73 -7.24 -5.57
CA HIS A 197 7.69 -6.31 -5.16
C HIS A 197 6.35 -6.99 -4.97
N LEU A 198 5.66 -6.67 -3.87
CA LEU A 198 4.30 -7.12 -3.55
C LEU A 198 3.45 -5.87 -3.26
N PHE A 199 2.47 -5.59 -4.11
CA PHE A 199 1.71 -4.34 -4.06
C PHE A 199 0.25 -4.52 -4.52
N GLY A 200 -0.59 -3.52 -4.27
CA GLY A 200 -2.02 -3.47 -4.59
C GLY A 200 -2.38 -2.38 -5.60
N HIS A 201 -3.30 -1.49 -5.22
CA HIS A 201 -3.70 -0.24 -5.88
C HIS A 201 -4.45 -0.39 -7.20
N THR A 202 -4.02 -1.25 -8.12
CA THR A 202 -4.69 -1.41 -9.42
C THR A 202 -5.68 -2.55 -9.35
N LEU A 203 -6.97 -2.20 -9.13
CA LEU A 203 -8.05 -3.18 -9.07
C LEU A 203 -8.17 -3.94 -10.38
N HIS A 204 -8.15 -5.26 -10.31
CA HIS A 204 -8.33 -6.14 -11.46
C HIS A 204 -9.13 -7.40 -11.09
N SER A 205 -9.63 -8.10 -12.11
CA SER A 205 -10.30 -9.39 -11.95
C SER A 205 -9.40 -10.52 -12.44
N GLY A 206 -9.39 -11.64 -11.75
CA GLY A 206 -8.74 -12.86 -12.27
C GLY A 206 -7.48 -13.31 -11.55
N GLY A 207 -7.14 -12.73 -10.40
CA GLY A 207 -6.00 -13.14 -9.58
C GLY A 207 -4.75 -12.27 -9.79
N PRO A 208 -3.61 -12.59 -9.14
CA PRO A 208 -2.40 -11.77 -9.17
C PRO A 208 -1.88 -11.50 -10.57
N ILE A 209 -1.40 -10.27 -10.82
CA ILE A 209 -0.72 -9.92 -12.06
C ILE A 209 0.79 -10.02 -11.84
N ASP A 210 1.46 -10.90 -12.58
CA ASP A 210 2.91 -10.98 -12.59
C ASP A 210 3.50 -9.78 -13.35
N VAL A 211 4.33 -9.02 -12.66
CA VAL A 211 5.01 -7.85 -13.22
C VAL A 211 6.42 -8.28 -13.68
N ASN A 212 6.46 -8.94 -14.84
CA ASN A 212 7.69 -9.33 -15.55
C ASN A 212 8.69 -10.12 -14.67
N GLY A 213 8.19 -10.91 -13.71
CA GLY A 213 9.00 -11.68 -12.77
C GLY A 213 9.68 -10.86 -11.68
N GLN A 214 9.36 -9.56 -11.56
CA GLN A 214 9.92 -8.66 -10.55
C GLN A 214 8.96 -8.43 -9.36
N GLY A 215 7.71 -8.90 -9.44
CA GLY A 215 6.72 -8.73 -8.38
C GLY A 215 5.31 -9.07 -8.82
N PHE A 216 4.35 -8.86 -7.92
CA PHE A 216 2.93 -9.08 -8.16
C PHE A 216 2.10 -7.86 -7.74
N CYS A 217 1.14 -7.49 -8.61
CA CYS A 217 0.01 -6.66 -8.23
C CYS A 217 -1.12 -7.58 -7.73
N LEU A 218 -1.64 -7.31 -6.53
CA LEU A 218 -2.50 -8.21 -5.77
C LEU A 218 -3.92 -7.67 -5.52
N ASP A 219 -4.26 -6.45 -5.99
CA ASP A 219 -5.59 -5.88 -5.74
C ASP A 219 -6.68 -6.56 -6.59
N CYS A 220 -7.17 -7.68 -6.09
CA CYS A 220 -8.29 -8.42 -6.67
C CYS A 220 -9.34 -8.82 -5.62
N ALA A 221 -9.47 -8.01 -4.55
CA ALA A 221 -10.46 -8.13 -3.49
C ALA A 221 -10.42 -9.48 -2.72
N GLN A 222 -9.23 -10.05 -2.57
CA GLN A 222 -8.98 -11.26 -1.77
C GLN A 222 -7.58 -11.22 -1.16
N ALA A 223 -7.36 -11.99 -0.10
CA ALA A 223 -6.07 -12.10 0.56
C ALA A 223 -5.22 -13.24 -0.03
N PHE A 224 -3.91 -13.16 0.20
CA PHE A 224 -2.95 -14.14 -0.29
C PHE A 224 -1.96 -14.56 0.80
N LEU A 225 -1.67 -15.84 0.88
CA LEU A 225 -0.52 -16.36 1.59
C LEU A 225 0.65 -16.46 0.61
N PHE A 226 1.75 -15.75 0.89
CA PHE A 226 2.97 -15.78 0.09
C PHE A 226 4.01 -16.67 0.78
N ASN A 227 4.36 -17.79 0.14
CA ASN A 227 5.32 -18.75 0.64
C ASN A 227 6.74 -18.33 0.26
N THR A 228 7.53 -17.87 1.23
CA THR A 228 8.92 -17.42 1.04
C THR A 228 9.93 -18.55 0.82
N GLY A 229 9.55 -19.81 1.07
CA GLY A 229 10.38 -21.00 0.83
C GLY A 229 10.39 -21.46 -0.63
N GLU A 230 9.44 -20.98 -1.44
CA GLU A 230 9.35 -21.26 -2.86
C GLU A 230 10.11 -20.23 -3.71
N SER A 231 10.34 -20.54 -4.99
CA SER A 231 10.86 -19.53 -5.92
C SER A 231 9.83 -18.43 -6.08
N MET A 232 10.28 -17.16 -6.17
CA MET A 232 9.44 -15.96 -6.33
C MET A 232 8.65 -16.01 -7.65
N LYS A 233 7.59 -16.81 -7.67
CA LYS A 233 6.69 -17.07 -8.80
C LYS A 233 5.25 -17.12 -8.31
N GLU A 234 4.31 -17.07 -9.23
CA GLU A 234 2.87 -17.15 -8.93
C GLU A 234 2.51 -18.39 -8.07
N SER A 235 3.22 -19.50 -8.20
CA SER A 235 3.05 -20.69 -7.36
C SER A 235 3.35 -20.45 -5.87
N ALA A 236 4.06 -19.37 -5.51
CA ALA A 236 4.28 -18.97 -4.13
C ALA A 236 3.06 -18.28 -3.50
N LEU A 237 2.05 -17.90 -4.29
CA LEU A 237 0.82 -17.25 -3.83
C LEU A 237 -0.33 -18.24 -3.75
N THR A 238 -1.00 -18.27 -2.61
CA THR A 238 -2.24 -19.03 -2.41
C THR A 238 -3.33 -18.08 -1.94
N ALA A 239 -4.47 -18.06 -2.62
CA ALA A 239 -5.64 -17.29 -2.18
C ALA A 239 -6.21 -17.86 -0.86
N VAL A 240 -6.62 -16.98 0.06
CA VAL A 240 -7.12 -17.32 1.41
C VAL A 240 -8.53 -16.77 1.60
#